data_696444f41d61deb03f01fe3b1d5c0e15
#
_entry.id   696444f41d61deb03f01fe3b1d5c0e15
#
_cell.length_a   1.000
_cell.length_b   1.000
_cell.length_c   1.000
_cell.angle_alpha   90.00
_cell.angle_beta   90.00
_cell.angle_gamma   90.00
#
_symmetry.space_group_name_H-M   'P 1'
#
loop_
_entity.id
_entity.type
_entity.pdbx_description
1 polymer ?
#
loop_
_entity_poly.entity_id
_entity_poly.type
_entity_poly.pdbx_seq_one_letter_code
_entity_poly.pdbx_strand_id
1 'polypeptide(L)'
;MPRAPGDMRAAIIENLLDKTGRSVGQWAELVRSKAPAGSRKERIAWLQREHALGHGQASTIVDWVDRPEVFEEPDPATLVESMLKGKELIRPIVTRLASVIEELGDDVAVEPRRTYVAFSRVRQFAVLQPSTATRLDVGLVLPRASETPRLRPAGSFGSGRISHRVSLAHEDEIDAELTSWLRSAYDGAAPRR
;
A
#
# COMPACT_ATOMS: atom_id res chain seq x y z
N MET A 1 6.32 -12.60 7.30
CA MET A 1 4.99 -12.11 6.86
C MET A 1 4.82 -12.50 5.40
N PRO A 2 3.71 -13.14 4.99
CA PRO A 2 3.46 -13.37 3.57
C PRO A 2 3.32 -12.01 2.87
N ARG A 3 4.02 -11.88 1.74
CA ARG A 3 3.93 -10.67 0.89
C ARG A 3 2.51 -10.54 0.31
N ALA A 4 2.03 -9.33 0.18
CA ALA A 4 0.75 -9.09 -0.51
C ALA A 4 0.81 -9.64 -1.95
N PRO A 5 -0.33 -10.09 -2.53
CA PRO A 5 -0.35 -10.63 -3.89
C PRO A 5 0.24 -9.68 -4.95
N GLY A 6 0.10 -8.36 -4.77
CA GLY A 6 0.73 -7.34 -5.61
C GLY A 6 2.25 -7.35 -5.52
N ASP A 7 2.81 -7.43 -4.31
CA ASP A 7 4.25 -7.46 -4.07
C ASP A 7 4.89 -8.72 -4.68
N MET A 8 4.19 -9.87 -4.64
CA MET A 8 4.67 -11.10 -5.26
C MET A 8 4.70 -10.99 -6.79
N ARG A 9 3.71 -10.36 -7.42
CA ARG A 9 3.69 -10.16 -8.86
C ARG A 9 4.79 -9.20 -9.31
N ALA A 10 4.96 -8.08 -8.62
CA ALA A 10 6.04 -7.14 -8.88
C ALA A 10 7.41 -7.82 -8.82
N ALA A 11 7.66 -8.61 -7.77
CA ALA A 11 8.89 -9.37 -7.63
C ALA A 11 9.09 -10.44 -8.74
N ILE A 12 8.00 -11.06 -9.23
CA ILE A 12 8.07 -11.99 -10.35
C ILE A 12 8.48 -11.25 -11.62
N ILE A 13 7.88 -10.09 -11.91
CA ILE A 13 8.17 -9.27 -13.09
C ILE A 13 9.63 -8.79 -13.07
N GLU A 14 10.09 -8.27 -11.94
CA GLU A 14 11.45 -7.79 -11.74
C GLU A 14 12.50 -8.89 -11.98
N ASN A 15 12.24 -10.09 -11.46
CA ASN A 15 13.13 -11.24 -11.60
C ASN A 15 12.95 -12.03 -12.92
N LEU A 16 11.96 -11.69 -13.75
CA LEU A 16 11.65 -12.47 -14.93
C LEU A 16 12.76 -12.38 -15.98
N LEU A 17 13.29 -11.18 -16.17
CA LEU A 17 14.40 -10.91 -17.09
C LEU A 17 15.66 -11.69 -16.68
N ASP A 18 16.03 -11.62 -15.42
CA ASP A 18 17.24 -12.29 -14.89
C ASP A 18 17.15 -13.82 -14.99
N LYS A 19 15.96 -14.38 -14.72
CA LYS A 19 15.76 -15.83 -14.73
C LYS A 19 15.51 -16.43 -16.11
N THR A 20 15.00 -15.66 -17.05
CA THR A 20 14.54 -16.20 -18.35
C THR A 20 15.19 -15.52 -19.56
N GLY A 21 15.95 -14.44 -19.36
CA GLY A 21 16.53 -13.61 -20.42
C GLY A 21 15.50 -12.78 -21.19
N ARG A 22 14.23 -12.72 -20.74
CA ARG A 22 13.16 -11.94 -21.37
C ARG A 22 12.36 -11.14 -20.36
N SER A 23 12.05 -9.91 -20.71
CA SER A 23 11.14 -9.08 -19.94
C SER A 23 9.69 -9.59 -20.03
N VAL A 24 8.83 -9.16 -19.11
CA VAL A 24 7.39 -9.49 -19.15
C VAL A 24 6.74 -9.05 -20.46
N GLY A 25 7.13 -7.88 -21.01
CA GLY A 25 6.65 -7.40 -22.31
C GLY A 25 7.04 -8.31 -23.48
N GLN A 26 8.29 -8.80 -23.50
CA GLN A 26 8.75 -9.75 -24.50
C GLN A 26 8.06 -11.11 -24.40
N TRP A 27 7.77 -11.57 -23.19
CA TRP A 27 6.97 -12.76 -22.95
C TRP A 27 5.51 -12.56 -23.38
N ALA A 28 4.93 -11.40 -23.11
CA ALA A 28 3.57 -11.06 -23.53
C ALA A 28 3.43 -11.06 -25.07
N GLU A 29 4.42 -10.51 -25.77
CA GLU A 29 4.44 -10.54 -27.23
C GLU A 29 4.54 -11.98 -27.78
N LEU A 30 5.36 -12.81 -27.14
CA LEU A 30 5.44 -14.23 -27.50
C LEU A 30 4.10 -14.94 -27.30
N VAL A 31 3.38 -14.65 -26.19
CA VAL A 31 2.05 -15.22 -25.93
C VAL A 31 1.05 -14.76 -26.99
N ARG A 32 1.03 -13.47 -27.33
CA ARG A 32 0.12 -12.93 -28.36
C ARG A 32 0.36 -13.56 -29.74
N SER A 33 1.63 -13.81 -30.08
CA SER A 33 2.01 -14.27 -31.41
C SER A 33 2.04 -15.78 -31.59
N LYS A 34 2.30 -16.55 -30.52
CA LYS A 34 2.59 -17.99 -30.61
C LYS A 34 1.80 -18.90 -29.67
N ALA A 35 1.15 -18.35 -28.66
CA ALA A 35 0.36 -19.20 -27.77
C ALA A 35 -0.88 -19.76 -28.48
N PRO A 36 -1.32 -20.98 -28.14
CA PRO A 36 -2.53 -21.54 -28.71
C PRO A 36 -3.73 -20.67 -28.38
N ALA A 37 -4.66 -20.55 -29.32
CA ALA A 37 -5.99 -20.00 -29.07
C ALA A 37 -6.69 -20.90 -28.04
N GLY A 38 -7.02 -20.33 -26.86
CA GLY A 38 -7.63 -21.13 -25.81
C GLY A 38 -7.78 -20.38 -24.50
N SER A 39 -8.17 -21.11 -23.47
CA SER A 39 -8.37 -20.59 -22.14
C SER A 39 -7.07 -20.12 -21.47
N ARG A 40 -7.21 -19.28 -20.45
CA ARG A 40 -6.09 -18.87 -19.58
C ARG A 40 -5.27 -20.07 -19.08
N LYS A 41 -5.96 -21.16 -18.69
CA LYS A 41 -5.32 -22.38 -18.19
C LYS A 41 -4.43 -23.05 -19.26
N GLU A 42 -4.91 -23.11 -20.49
CA GLU A 42 -4.17 -23.70 -21.61
C GLU A 42 -2.94 -22.88 -21.97
N ARG A 43 -3.02 -21.57 -21.96
CA ARG A 43 -1.86 -20.69 -22.20
C ARG A 43 -0.82 -20.77 -21.08
N ILE A 44 -1.24 -20.90 -19.82
CA ILE A 44 -0.33 -21.15 -18.70
C ILE A 44 0.36 -22.50 -18.88
N ALA A 45 -0.38 -23.57 -19.19
CA ALA A 45 0.17 -24.89 -19.41
C ALA A 45 1.15 -24.92 -20.62
N TRP A 46 0.85 -24.18 -21.68
CA TRP A 46 1.73 -24.02 -22.82
C TRP A 46 3.07 -23.37 -22.43
N LEU A 47 3.05 -22.25 -21.70
CA LEU A 47 4.25 -21.57 -21.20
C LEU A 47 5.10 -22.48 -20.30
N GLN A 48 4.47 -23.27 -19.45
CA GLN A 48 5.18 -24.22 -18.59
C GLN A 48 5.85 -25.34 -19.39
N ARG A 49 5.14 -25.91 -20.38
CA ARG A 49 5.63 -27.04 -21.17
C ARG A 49 6.70 -26.64 -22.19
N GLU A 50 6.45 -25.57 -22.97
CA GLU A 50 7.31 -25.17 -24.09
C GLU A 50 8.48 -24.29 -23.66
N HIS A 51 8.37 -23.62 -22.51
CA HIS A 51 9.35 -22.64 -22.07
C HIS A 51 9.87 -22.89 -20.65
N ALA A 52 9.49 -24.02 -20.03
CA ALA A 52 9.93 -24.43 -18.70
C ALA A 52 9.70 -23.38 -17.60
N LEU A 53 8.69 -22.52 -17.75
CA LEU A 53 8.38 -21.50 -16.76
C LEU A 53 7.67 -22.10 -15.55
N GLY A 54 7.96 -21.58 -14.37
CA GLY A 54 7.19 -21.91 -13.18
C GLY A 54 5.75 -21.39 -13.28
N HIS A 55 4.80 -22.02 -12.56
CA HIS A 55 3.37 -21.62 -12.60
C HIS A 55 3.17 -20.13 -12.31
N GLY A 56 3.85 -19.57 -11.31
CA GLY A 56 3.75 -18.16 -10.96
C GLY A 56 4.18 -17.22 -12.09
N GLN A 57 5.28 -17.54 -12.78
CA GLN A 57 5.79 -16.79 -13.94
C GLN A 57 4.80 -16.87 -15.10
N ALA A 58 4.37 -18.07 -15.48
CA ALA A 58 3.44 -18.29 -16.56
C ALA A 58 2.08 -17.61 -16.31
N SER A 59 1.55 -17.71 -15.09
CA SER A 59 0.32 -17.03 -14.67
C SER A 59 0.46 -15.51 -14.76
N THR A 60 1.58 -14.94 -14.28
CA THR A 60 1.83 -13.50 -14.35
C THR A 60 1.92 -13.00 -15.78
N ILE A 61 2.59 -13.73 -16.68
CA ILE A 61 2.69 -13.36 -18.09
C ILE A 61 1.32 -13.40 -18.79
N VAL A 62 0.53 -14.46 -18.55
CA VAL A 62 -0.82 -14.56 -19.13
C VAL A 62 -1.73 -13.47 -18.59
N ASP A 63 -1.67 -13.18 -17.29
CA ASP A 63 -2.42 -12.08 -16.68
C ASP A 63 -2.00 -10.71 -17.25
N TRP A 64 -0.72 -10.49 -17.55
CA TRP A 64 -0.23 -9.27 -18.22
C TRP A 64 -0.83 -9.07 -19.62
N VAL A 65 -1.10 -10.17 -20.33
CA VAL A 65 -1.74 -10.12 -21.65
C VAL A 65 -3.25 -9.91 -21.57
N ASP A 66 -3.91 -10.64 -20.66
CA ASP A 66 -5.37 -10.74 -20.60
C ASP A 66 -6.03 -9.68 -19.72
N ARG A 67 -5.30 -9.19 -18.74
CA ARG A 67 -5.79 -8.28 -17.69
C ARG A 67 -4.72 -7.28 -17.31
N PRO A 68 -4.23 -6.44 -18.26
CA PRO A 68 -3.17 -5.46 -18.01
C PRO A 68 -3.52 -4.52 -16.85
N GLU A 69 -4.79 -4.21 -16.64
CA GLU A 69 -5.30 -3.39 -15.54
C GLU A 69 -4.92 -3.91 -14.14
N VAL A 70 -4.60 -5.19 -14.02
CA VAL A 70 -4.13 -5.79 -12.73
C VAL A 70 -2.72 -5.33 -12.35
N PHE A 71 -1.97 -4.83 -13.33
CA PHE A 71 -0.58 -4.37 -13.21
C PHE A 71 -0.44 -2.85 -13.24
N GLU A 72 -1.50 -2.16 -13.63
CA GLU A 72 -1.57 -0.72 -13.48
C GLU A 72 -1.63 -0.37 -11.99
N GLU A 73 -0.80 0.58 -11.56
CA GLU A 73 -0.96 1.11 -10.21
C GLU A 73 -2.30 1.84 -10.15
N PRO A 74 -3.21 1.43 -9.26
CA PRO A 74 -4.49 2.12 -9.15
C PRO A 74 -4.24 3.60 -8.85
N ASP A 75 -4.99 4.47 -9.52
CA ASP A 75 -4.98 5.89 -9.23
C ASP A 75 -5.17 6.13 -7.71
N PRO A 76 -4.36 7.02 -7.09
CA PRO A 76 -4.44 7.31 -5.66
C PRO A 76 -5.84 7.62 -5.15
N ALA A 77 -6.65 8.37 -5.91
CA ALA A 77 -8.03 8.69 -5.55
C ALA A 77 -8.91 7.42 -5.54
N THR A 78 -8.74 6.54 -6.52
CA THR A 78 -9.44 5.23 -6.57
C THR A 78 -9.10 4.35 -5.37
N LEU A 79 -7.84 4.37 -4.91
CA LEU A 79 -7.43 3.64 -3.71
C LEU A 79 -8.13 4.17 -2.45
N VAL A 80 -8.18 5.51 -2.29
CA VAL A 80 -8.87 6.16 -1.15
C VAL A 80 -10.36 5.83 -1.17
N GLU A 81 -11.02 5.94 -2.33
CA GLU A 81 -12.45 5.61 -2.46
C GLU A 81 -12.72 4.15 -2.12
N SER A 82 -11.90 3.23 -2.62
CA SER A 82 -12.03 1.80 -2.32
C SER A 82 -11.82 1.49 -0.83
N MET A 83 -10.85 2.17 -0.20
CA MET A 83 -10.56 2.04 1.23
C MET A 83 -11.71 2.53 2.11
N LEU A 84 -12.41 3.59 1.68
CA LEU A 84 -13.50 4.22 2.41
C LEU A 84 -14.88 3.68 2.06
N LYS A 85 -14.98 2.75 1.10
CA LYS A 85 -16.26 2.14 0.71
C LYS A 85 -16.93 1.45 1.91
N GLY A 86 -18.17 1.85 2.21
CA GLY A 86 -18.92 1.36 3.38
C GLY A 86 -18.44 1.93 4.73
N LYS A 87 -17.66 3.01 4.70
CA LYS A 87 -17.10 3.67 5.90
C LYS A 87 -17.41 5.17 5.89
N GLU A 88 -18.62 5.53 5.50
CA GLU A 88 -19.00 6.92 5.26
C GLU A 88 -18.88 7.81 6.50
N LEU A 89 -19.10 7.23 7.70
CA LEU A 89 -19.04 7.96 8.96
C LEU A 89 -17.63 8.47 9.32
N ILE A 90 -16.60 7.77 8.88
CA ILE A 90 -15.21 8.18 9.15
C ILE A 90 -14.55 8.93 8.01
N ARG A 91 -15.21 9.04 6.85
CA ARG A 91 -14.69 9.78 5.70
C ARG A 91 -14.30 11.22 6.05
N PRO A 92 -15.16 12.02 6.73
CA PRO A 92 -14.78 13.38 7.13
C PRO A 92 -13.53 13.41 8.00
N ILE A 93 -13.41 12.47 8.95
CA ILE A 93 -12.24 12.36 9.83
C ILE A 93 -10.97 12.11 9.03
N VAL A 94 -11.01 11.14 8.07
CA VAL A 94 -9.87 10.83 7.21
C VAL A 94 -9.48 12.04 6.38
N THR A 95 -10.44 12.71 5.73
CA THR A 95 -10.19 13.87 4.87
C THR A 95 -9.57 15.02 5.67
N ARG A 96 -10.18 15.39 6.81
CA ARG A 96 -9.67 16.47 7.65
C ARG A 96 -8.29 16.17 8.21
N LEU A 97 -8.07 14.96 8.69
CA LEU A 97 -6.79 14.58 9.28
C LEU A 97 -5.68 14.48 8.23
N ALA A 98 -5.99 14.03 7.01
CA ALA A 98 -5.04 14.04 5.91
C ALA A 98 -4.58 15.48 5.61
N SER A 99 -5.51 16.43 5.50
CA SER A 99 -5.16 17.86 5.31
C SER A 99 -4.29 18.40 6.45
N VAL A 100 -4.62 18.10 7.71
CA VAL A 100 -3.81 18.51 8.88
C VAL A 100 -2.38 17.94 8.80
N ILE A 101 -2.23 16.71 8.29
CA ILE A 101 -0.91 16.10 8.15
C ILE A 101 -0.13 16.73 6.99
N GLU A 102 -0.79 17.01 5.86
CA GLU A 102 -0.18 17.68 4.71
C GLU A 102 0.29 19.10 5.04
N GLU A 103 -0.45 19.84 5.88
CA GLU A 103 -0.07 21.16 6.37
C GLU A 103 1.16 21.17 7.30
N LEU A 104 1.67 20.02 7.73
CA LEU A 104 2.90 19.95 8.53
C LEU A 104 4.14 20.43 7.76
N GLY A 105 4.18 20.29 6.45
CA GLY A 105 5.25 20.81 5.61
C GLY A 105 5.12 20.37 4.14
N ASP A 106 5.71 21.16 3.25
CA ASP A 106 5.67 20.96 1.79
C ASP A 106 6.38 19.67 1.33
N ASP A 107 7.15 19.04 2.20
CA ASP A 107 7.88 17.80 1.94
C ASP A 107 7.14 16.54 2.43
N VAL A 108 5.86 16.65 2.73
CA VAL A 108 5.00 15.50 3.06
C VAL A 108 4.60 14.77 1.79
N ALA A 109 5.02 13.52 1.67
CA ALA A 109 4.57 12.61 0.62
C ALA A 109 3.38 11.77 1.12
N VAL A 110 2.29 11.77 0.35
CA VAL A 110 1.07 11.02 0.64
C VAL A 110 1.02 9.78 -0.25
N GLU A 111 0.93 8.61 0.35
CA GLU A 111 0.93 7.34 -0.34
C GLU A 111 -0.30 6.50 0.01
N PRO A 112 -1.41 6.63 -0.73
CA PRO A 112 -2.57 5.76 -0.56
C PRO A 112 -2.21 4.29 -0.88
N ARG A 113 -2.74 3.40 -0.06
CA ARG A 113 -2.66 1.95 -0.20
C ARG A 113 -4.07 1.36 -0.11
N ARG A 114 -4.23 0.08 -0.40
CA ARG A 114 -5.55 -0.58 -0.37
C ARG A 114 -6.31 -0.45 0.95
N THR A 115 -5.60 -0.41 2.07
CA THR A 115 -6.20 -0.46 3.42
C THR A 115 -5.82 0.69 4.32
N TYR A 116 -4.90 1.55 3.89
CA TYR A 116 -4.41 2.70 4.66
C TYR A 116 -3.81 3.77 3.75
N VAL A 117 -3.62 4.96 4.29
CA VAL A 117 -2.81 6.02 3.68
C VAL A 117 -1.54 6.18 4.52
N ALA A 118 -0.37 6.09 3.89
CA ALA A 118 0.91 6.38 4.54
C ALA A 118 1.33 7.82 4.28
N PHE A 119 1.96 8.43 5.27
CA PHE A 119 2.55 9.75 5.19
C PHE A 119 4.03 9.66 5.51
N SER A 120 4.84 10.17 4.58
CA SER A 120 6.29 10.13 4.66
C SER A 120 6.87 11.52 4.48
N ARG A 121 8.05 11.76 5.04
CA ARG A 121 8.93 12.87 4.74
C ARG A 121 10.17 12.30 4.05
N VAL A 122 11.28 12.05 4.75
CA VAL A 122 12.36 11.17 4.29
C VAL A 122 12.05 9.71 4.65
N ARG A 123 11.28 9.52 5.70
CA ARG A 123 10.80 8.22 6.21
C ARG A 123 9.33 8.35 6.57
N GLN A 124 8.63 7.23 6.54
CA GLN A 124 7.25 7.15 7.02
C GLN A 124 7.19 7.61 8.48
N PHE A 125 6.25 8.50 8.80
CA PHE A 125 6.02 9.01 10.13
C PHE A 125 4.59 8.81 10.64
N ALA A 126 3.61 8.70 9.74
CA ALA A 126 2.22 8.45 10.10
C ALA A 126 1.52 7.51 9.12
N VAL A 127 0.42 6.91 9.59
CA VAL A 127 -0.48 6.06 8.81
C VAL A 127 -1.92 6.32 9.25
N LEU A 128 -2.84 6.49 8.31
CA LEU A 128 -4.27 6.52 8.56
C LEU A 128 -4.89 5.22 8.06
N GLN A 129 -5.48 4.43 8.96
CA GLN A 129 -6.12 3.17 8.61
C GLN A 129 -7.57 3.13 9.11
N PRO A 130 -8.55 3.14 8.20
CA PRO A 130 -9.95 2.90 8.52
C PRO A 130 -10.18 1.46 9.00
N SER A 131 -10.06 1.22 10.30
CA SER A 131 -10.11 -0.13 10.89
C SER A 131 -11.51 -0.72 10.95
N THR A 132 -12.53 0.13 11.13
CA THR A 132 -13.94 -0.26 11.05
C THR A 132 -14.75 0.82 10.31
N ALA A 133 -16.07 0.63 10.17
CA ALA A 133 -16.95 1.64 9.60
C ALA A 133 -17.06 2.93 10.46
N THR A 134 -16.70 2.84 11.75
CA THR A 134 -16.86 3.92 12.74
C THR A 134 -15.56 4.29 13.45
N ARG A 135 -14.42 3.70 13.07
CA ARG A 135 -13.14 3.95 13.73
C ARG A 135 -12.00 4.09 12.74
N LEU A 136 -11.28 5.19 12.84
CA LEU A 136 -10.00 5.44 12.19
C LEU A 136 -8.88 5.19 13.21
N ASP A 137 -7.92 4.34 12.88
CA ASP A 137 -6.69 4.19 13.66
C ASP A 137 -5.57 5.02 13.00
N VAL A 138 -4.91 5.86 13.78
CA VAL A 138 -3.78 6.71 13.40
C VAL A 138 -2.52 6.09 13.98
N GLY A 139 -1.65 5.58 13.12
CA GLY A 139 -0.33 5.07 13.52
C GLY A 139 0.73 6.15 13.44
N LEU A 140 1.59 6.22 14.43
CA LEU A 140 2.63 7.25 14.56
C LEU A 140 4.00 6.62 14.85
N VAL A 141 5.05 7.23 14.32
CA VAL A 141 6.44 6.87 14.63
C VAL A 141 6.97 7.80 15.71
N LEU A 142 6.78 7.41 16.96
CA LEU A 142 7.13 8.16 18.16
C LEU A 142 7.95 7.29 19.13
N PRO A 143 9.19 6.87 18.78
CA PRO A 143 9.92 5.84 19.53
C PRO A 143 10.31 6.26 20.96
N ARG A 144 10.16 7.52 21.31
CA ARG A 144 10.50 8.08 22.63
C ARG A 144 9.28 8.64 23.39
N ALA A 145 8.08 8.51 22.82
CA ALA A 145 6.88 8.98 23.50
C ALA A 145 6.50 8.03 24.62
N SER A 146 6.00 8.60 25.73
CA SER A 146 5.39 7.83 26.80
C SER A 146 3.95 7.49 26.40
N GLU A 147 3.51 6.31 26.79
CA GLU A 147 2.12 5.89 26.61
C GLU A 147 1.16 6.74 27.44
N THR A 148 0.00 7.00 26.88
CA THR A 148 -1.13 7.63 27.58
C THR A 148 -2.39 6.77 27.38
N PRO A 149 -3.49 7.03 28.08
CA PRO A 149 -4.75 6.34 27.83
C PRO A 149 -5.20 6.40 26.34
N ARG A 150 -4.78 7.44 25.61
CA ARG A 150 -5.14 7.69 24.22
C ARG A 150 -4.01 7.31 23.24
N LEU A 151 -2.74 7.58 23.58
CA LEU A 151 -1.57 7.19 22.79
C LEU A 151 -1.08 5.82 23.24
N ARG A 152 -1.47 4.78 22.54
CA ARG A 152 -1.18 3.38 22.91
C ARG A 152 -0.07 2.79 22.06
N PRO A 153 0.63 1.76 22.51
CA PRO A 153 1.54 0.99 21.68
C PRO A 153 0.84 0.49 20.41
N ALA A 154 1.55 0.53 19.28
CA ALA A 154 0.98 0.06 18.01
C ALA A 154 0.63 -1.43 18.03
N GLY A 155 1.36 -2.25 18.78
CA GLY A 155 1.18 -3.69 18.80
C GLY A 155 1.43 -4.27 17.39
N SER A 156 0.44 -5.00 16.86
CA SER A 156 0.46 -5.54 15.50
C SER A 156 -0.05 -4.57 14.43
N PHE A 157 -0.39 -3.32 14.81
CA PHE A 157 -0.92 -2.33 13.88
C PHE A 157 0.18 -1.73 12.99
N GLY A 158 -0.11 -1.65 11.70
CA GLY A 158 0.78 -1.04 10.72
C GLY A 158 2.03 -1.88 10.42
N SER A 159 3.05 -1.21 9.87
CA SER A 159 4.38 -1.81 9.69
C SER A 159 5.14 -1.80 11.02
N GLY A 160 6.15 -2.65 11.19
CA GLY A 160 6.99 -2.66 12.38
C GLY A 160 7.74 -1.34 12.68
N ARG A 161 7.52 -0.30 11.88
CA ARG A 161 8.04 1.07 12.10
C ARG A 161 7.09 1.93 12.94
N ILE A 162 5.79 1.64 12.90
CA ILE A 162 4.80 2.35 13.73
C ILE A 162 4.98 1.93 15.17
N SER A 163 5.22 2.90 16.04
CA SER A 163 5.48 2.65 17.48
C SER A 163 4.22 2.83 18.32
N HIS A 164 3.38 3.80 17.95
CA HIS A 164 2.17 4.14 18.72
C HIS A 164 0.97 4.25 17.80
N ARG A 165 -0.23 4.16 18.42
CA ARG A 165 -1.48 4.37 17.72
C ARG A 165 -2.47 5.16 18.58
N VAL A 166 -3.31 5.95 17.89
CA VAL A 166 -4.47 6.65 18.42
C VAL A 166 -5.69 6.20 17.63
N SER A 167 -6.82 5.95 18.29
CA SER A 167 -8.09 5.63 17.62
C SER A 167 -9.02 6.84 17.69
N LEU A 168 -9.66 7.16 16.56
CA LEU A 168 -10.60 8.27 16.42
C LEU A 168 -11.95 7.74 15.94
N ALA A 169 -13.03 8.28 16.50
CA ALA A 169 -14.41 8.03 16.07
C ALA A 169 -15.13 9.32 15.65
N HIS A 170 -14.63 10.50 16.06
CA HIS A 170 -15.22 11.79 15.78
C HIS A 170 -14.17 12.81 15.33
N GLU A 171 -14.59 13.84 14.56
CA GLU A 171 -13.69 14.87 14.04
C GLU A 171 -13.12 15.80 15.13
N ASP A 172 -13.84 16.01 16.21
CA ASP A 172 -13.40 16.82 17.36
C ASP A 172 -12.24 16.18 18.14
N GLU A 173 -11.99 14.89 17.93
CA GLU A 173 -10.80 14.22 18.45
C GLU A 173 -9.51 14.58 17.67
N ILE A 174 -9.62 15.33 16.58
CA ILE A 174 -8.47 15.96 15.88
C ILE A 174 -8.14 17.27 16.63
N ASP A 175 -7.59 17.12 17.79
CA ASP A 175 -7.29 18.18 18.74
C ASP A 175 -5.79 18.58 18.76
N ALA A 176 -5.46 19.53 19.63
CA ALA A 176 -4.09 20.02 19.80
C ALA A 176 -3.12 18.91 20.26
N GLU A 177 -3.59 17.94 21.04
CA GLU A 177 -2.77 16.83 21.54
C GLU A 177 -2.36 15.91 20.38
N LEU A 178 -3.33 15.49 19.55
CA LEU A 178 -3.05 14.67 18.35
C LEU A 178 -2.15 15.41 17.37
N THR A 179 -2.41 16.70 17.14
CA THR A 179 -1.60 17.54 16.26
C THR A 179 -0.15 17.68 16.76
N SER A 180 0.05 17.77 18.08
CA SER A 180 1.39 17.78 18.68
C SER A 180 2.14 16.46 18.45
N TRP A 181 1.47 15.32 18.58
CA TRP A 181 2.08 14.01 18.27
C TRP A 181 2.42 13.87 16.77
N LEU A 182 1.54 14.32 15.88
CA LEU A 182 1.79 14.34 14.46
C LEU A 182 3.00 15.21 14.11
N ARG A 183 3.11 16.42 14.67
CA ARG A 183 4.28 17.31 14.51
C ARG A 183 5.55 16.62 15.00
N SER A 184 5.53 16.01 16.17
CA SER A 184 6.67 15.29 16.73
C SER A 184 7.11 14.11 15.84
N ALA A 185 6.17 13.37 15.27
CA ALA A 185 6.45 12.27 14.35
C ALA A 185 7.06 12.77 13.04
N TYR A 186 6.51 13.85 12.46
CA TYR A 186 7.00 14.53 11.26
C TYR A 186 8.43 15.06 11.46
N ASP A 187 8.71 15.75 12.57
CA ASP A 187 10.05 16.29 12.88
C ASP A 187 11.06 15.16 13.06
N GLY A 188 10.64 14.06 13.69
CA GLY A 188 11.45 12.85 13.85
C GLY A 188 11.77 12.12 12.52
N ALA A 189 11.02 12.39 11.46
CA ALA A 189 11.24 11.82 10.13
C ALA A 189 12.19 12.65 9.25
N ALA A 190 12.68 13.79 9.72
CA ALA A 190 13.65 14.63 9.02
C ALA A 190 14.94 13.87 8.67
N PRO A 191 15.73 14.35 7.68
CA PRO A 191 17.06 13.82 7.42
C PRO A 191 17.92 13.86 8.70
N ARG A 192 18.67 12.79 8.95
CA ARG A 192 19.68 12.83 10.02
C ARG A 192 20.82 13.74 9.55
N ARG A 193 21.10 14.78 10.31
CA ARG A 193 22.31 15.58 10.13
C ARG A 193 23.53 14.78 10.51
#